data_7a8fec2e7ee1cf705b6d96b26002bb23
#
_entry.id   7a8fec2e7ee1cf705b6d96b26002bb23
#
_cell.length_a   1.000
_cell.length_b   1.000
_cell.length_c   1.000
_cell.angle_alpha   90.00
_cell.angle_beta   90.00
_cell.angle_gamma   90.00
#
_symmetry.space_group_name_H-M   'P 1'
#
loop_
_entity.id
_entity.type
_entity.pdbx_description
1 polymer ?
#
loop_
_entity_poly.entity_id
_entity_poly.type
_entity_poly.pdbx_seq_one_letter_code
_entity_poly.pdbx_strand_id
1 'polypeptide(L)'
;MAVELTANAVQAVAAGQNVLFTDAPVKCSRGYVVHRAGAGLVTLRGACNGCASVARYKVMFVGNISVPTGGTAGAISVAISIGGEAVPQTTATATPAAVGDAWNVATAAFVDVHRGYCANIAVRNISTQAIDVANANLMVERVA
;
A
#
# COMPACT_ATOMS: atom_id res chain seq x y z
N MET A 1 -7.72 8.33 14.49
CA MET A 1 -6.66 7.33 14.53
C MET A 1 -6.08 7.15 13.17
N ALA A 2 -4.84 7.53 13.05
CA ALA A 2 -4.14 7.50 11.76
C ALA A 2 -2.75 6.90 11.95
N VAL A 3 -2.26 6.25 10.91
CA VAL A 3 -0.92 5.69 10.85
C VAL A 3 -0.28 6.12 9.53
N GLU A 4 0.97 6.49 9.58
CA GLU A 4 1.77 6.73 8.39
C GLU A 4 2.96 5.78 8.39
N LEU A 5 3.12 5.05 7.31
CA LEU A 5 4.20 4.10 7.08
C LEU A 5 5.02 4.55 5.89
N THR A 6 6.33 4.51 6.00
CA THR A 6 7.22 5.01 4.95
C THR A 6 8.36 4.03 4.65
N ALA A 7 8.86 4.14 3.42
CA ALA A 7 10.09 3.51 2.99
C ALA A 7 10.76 4.44 1.96
N ASN A 8 11.66 5.29 2.43
CA ASN A 8 12.26 6.33 1.58
C ASN A 8 13.30 5.78 0.61
N ALA A 9 14.00 4.73 1.00
CA ALA A 9 15.02 4.13 0.13
C ALA A 9 14.38 3.42 -1.06
N VAL A 10 15.09 3.39 -2.17
CA VAL A 10 14.67 2.63 -3.36
C VAL A 10 14.65 1.15 -3.01
N GLN A 11 13.55 0.49 -3.33
CA GLN A 11 13.41 -0.96 -3.19
C GLN A 11 12.96 -1.60 -4.49
N ALA A 12 13.52 -2.75 -4.80
CA ALA A 12 13.08 -3.56 -5.92
C ALA A 12 11.89 -4.42 -5.47
N VAL A 13 10.78 -4.31 -6.18
CA VAL A 13 9.57 -5.07 -5.91
C VAL A 13 9.30 -5.98 -7.09
N ALA A 14 9.43 -7.29 -6.90
CA ALA A 14 9.19 -8.26 -7.96
C ALA A 14 7.71 -8.27 -8.38
N ALA A 15 7.44 -8.75 -9.58
CA ALA A 15 6.07 -8.88 -10.09
C ALA A 15 5.22 -9.70 -9.11
N GLY A 16 4.06 -9.15 -8.75
CA GLY A 16 3.14 -9.81 -7.81
C GLY A 16 3.53 -9.71 -6.34
N GLN A 17 4.62 -9.03 -6.01
CA GLN A 17 5.06 -8.83 -4.63
C GLN A 17 4.59 -7.48 -4.07
N ASN A 18 4.73 -7.31 -2.77
CA ASN A 18 4.28 -6.13 -2.06
C ASN A 18 5.42 -5.14 -1.80
N VAL A 19 5.08 -3.87 -1.78
CA VAL A 19 5.97 -2.81 -1.29
C VAL A 19 6.15 -2.99 0.21
N LEU A 20 7.39 -2.92 0.70
CA LEU A 20 7.72 -3.04 2.11
C LEU A 20 7.84 -1.66 2.74
N PHE A 21 7.41 -1.55 4.00
CA PHE A 21 7.51 -0.30 4.76
C PHE A 21 8.39 -0.52 5.98
N THR A 22 9.46 0.27 6.09
CA THR A 22 10.47 0.13 7.12
C THR A 22 10.24 1.02 8.33
N ASP A 23 9.63 2.17 8.13
CA ASP A 23 9.46 3.19 9.16
C ASP A 23 7.99 3.50 9.38
N ALA A 24 7.66 3.92 10.59
CA ALA A 24 6.34 4.35 10.98
C ALA A 24 6.43 5.70 11.70
N PRO A 25 6.55 6.82 10.95
CA PRO A 25 6.68 8.15 11.56
C PRO A 25 5.47 8.53 12.43
N VAL A 26 4.28 8.07 12.05
CA VAL A 26 3.07 8.26 12.85
C VAL A 26 2.46 6.91 13.17
N LYS A 27 2.42 6.56 14.43
CA LYS A 27 1.95 5.25 14.90
C LYS A 27 0.54 5.34 15.48
N CYS A 28 -0.22 4.26 15.32
CA CYS A 28 -1.50 4.11 15.98
C CYS A 28 -1.29 3.50 17.38
N SER A 29 -1.70 4.24 18.41
CA SER A 29 -1.51 3.80 19.81
C SER A 29 -2.57 2.81 20.30
N ARG A 30 -3.66 2.61 19.55
CA ARG A 30 -4.80 1.79 20.00
C ARG A 30 -4.89 0.41 19.35
N GLY A 31 -3.93 0.02 18.54
CA GLY A 31 -3.87 -1.31 17.96
C GLY A 31 -4.89 -1.63 16.86
N TYR A 32 -5.58 -0.64 16.32
CA TYR A 32 -6.50 -0.84 15.19
C TYR A 32 -5.79 -1.11 13.88
N VAL A 33 -4.59 -0.58 13.74
CA VAL A 33 -3.73 -0.81 12.59
C VAL A 33 -2.45 -1.45 13.10
N VAL A 34 -2.13 -2.63 12.61
CA VAL A 34 -0.96 -3.39 13.05
C VAL A 34 -0.01 -3.55 11.88
N HIS A 35 1.23 -3.14 12.08
CA HIS A 35 2.29 -3.26 11.09
C HIS A 35 3.60 -3.64 11.77
N ARG A 36 4.31 -4.58 11.18
CA ARG A 36 5.66 -4.95 11.59
C ARG A 36 6.66 -4.22 10.68
N ALA A 37 7.66 -3.57 11.27
CA ALA A 37 8.71 -2.90 10.50
C ALA A 37 9.36 -3.86 9.48
N GLY A 38 9.47 -3.43 8.25
CA GLY A 38 10.00 -4.21 7.14
C GLY A 38 8.99 -5.12 6.45
N ALA A 39 7.74 -5.19 6.93
CA ALA A 39 6.69 -5.98 6.29
C ALA A 39 5.91 -5.16 5.27
N GLY A 40 5.35 -5.84 4.27
CA GLY A 40 4.44 -5.23 3.29
C GLY A 40 2.98 -5.32 3.69
N LEU A 41 2.62 -6.24 4.59
CA LEU A 41 1.24 -6.40 5.03
C LEU A 41 0.92 -5.50 6.21
N VAL A 42 -0.23 -4.86 6.15
CA VAL A 42 -0.80 -4.06 7.23
C VAL A 42 -2.14 -4.65 7.61
N THR A 43 -2.32 -4.95 8.88
CA THR A 43 -3.56 -5.55 9.39
C THR A 43 -4.46 -4.46 9.95
N LEU A 44 -5.68 -4.38 9.42
CA LEU A 44 -6.74 -3.51 9.90
C LEU A 44 -7.72 -4.32 10.73
N ARG A 45 -8.01 -3.87 11.95
CA ARG A 45 -8.95 -4.56 12.83
C ARG A 45 -10.36 -4.00 12.67
N GLY A 46 -11.32 -4.90 12.76
CA GLY A 46 -12.74 -4.56 12.72
C GLY A 46 -13.22 -3.83 13.98
N ALA A 47 -14.45 -3.36 13.92
CA ALA A 47 -15.09 -2.74 15.08
C ALA A 47 -15.16 -3.73 16.24
N CYS A 48 -14.82 -3.28 17.45
CA CYS A 48 -14.81 -4.12 18.64
C CYS A 48 -15.71 -3.61 19.77
N ASN A 49 -16.17 -2.36 19.68
CA ASN A 49 -16.97 -1.74 20.73
C ASN A 49 -18.24 -1.08 20.18
N GLY A 50 -19.26 -1.02 21.03
CA GLY A 50 -20.51 -0.33 20.74
C GLY A 50 -21.39 -1.04 19.75
N CYS A 51 -22.27 -0.30 19.09
CA CYS A 51 -23.23 -0.82 18.12
C CYS A 51 -22.69 -0.86 16.69
N ALA A 52 -21.47 -0.40 16.46
CA ALA A 52 -20.87 -0.39 15.13
C ALA A 52 -20.62 -1.82 14.64
N SER A 53 -21.11 -2.13 13.44
CA SER A 53 -20.87 -3.42 12.79
C SER A 53 -19.64 -3.42 11.91
N VAL A 54 -19.15 -2.26 11.52
CA VAL A 54 -18.07 -2.06 10.56
C VAL A 54 -17.14 -0.97 11.05
N ALA A 55 -15.83 -1.19 10.90
CA ALA A 55 -14.82 -0.15 11.00
C ALA A 55 -14.39 0.24 9.58
N ARG A 56 -14.47 1.50 9.24
CA ARG A 56 -14.07 2.00 7.93
C ARG A 56 -12.72 2.69 8.02
N TYR A 57 -11.84 2.31 7.11
CA TYR A 57 -10.50 2.89 6.99
C TYR A 57 -10.34 3.54 5.64
N LYS A 58 -9.68 4.70 5.63
CA LYS A 58 -9.17 5.31 4.41
C LYS A 58 -7.70 4.93 4.27
N VAL A 59 -7.35 4.33 3.15
CA VAL A 59 -5.99 3.90 2.84
C VAL A 59 -5.52 4.70 1.64
N MET A 60 -4.37 5.36 1.76
CA MET A 60 -3.80 6.16 0.68
C MET A 60 -2.33 5.80 0.50
N PHE A 61 -1.94 5.50 -0.72
CA PHE A 61 -0.55 5.24 -1.08
C PHE A 61 -0.04 6.32 -2.02
N VAL A 62 1.18 6.78 -1.74
CA VAL A 62 1.93 7.69 -2.61
C VAL A 62 3.36 7.17 -2.72
N GLY A 63 3.91 7.14 -3.91
CA GLY A 63 5.29 6.71 -4.12
C GLY A 63 5.78 7.02 -5.51
N ASN A 64 7.08 6.92 -5.70
CA ASN A 64 7.73 7.07 -7.00
C ASN A 64 8.05 5.68 -7.53
N ILE A 65 7.58 5.38 -8.72
CA ILE A 65 7.84 4.09 -9.36
C ILE A 65 8.63 4.28 -10.64
N SER A 66 9.50 3.32 -10.94
CA SER A 66 10.33 3.35 -12.14
C SER A 66 10.62 1.92 -12.61
N VAL A 67 11.04 1.80 -13.86
CA VAL A 67 11.51 0.52 -14.40
C VAL A 67 12.99 0.38 -14.03
N PRO A 68 13.38 -0.70 -13.33
CA PRO A 68 14.78 -0.91 -12.94
C PRO A 68 15.67 -1.23 -14.12
N THR A 69 16.99 -1.09 -13.92
CA THR A 69 17.99 -1.52 -14.90
C THR A 69 17.77 -2.99 -15.26
N GLY A 70 17.73 -3.27 -16.54
CA GLY A 70 17.45 -4.61 -17.05
C GLY A 70 15.96 -4.88 -17.33
N GLY A 71 15.08 -3.98 -16.94
CA GLY A 71 13.68 -4.05 -17.28
C GLY A 71 13.38 -3.46 -18.66
N THR A 72 12.12 -3.59 -19.10
CA THR A 72 11.65 -3.06 -20.38
C THR A 72 10.78 -1.83 -20.12
N ALA A 73 11.10 -0.71 -20.76
CA ALA A 73 10.29 0.50 -20.66
C ALA A 73 8.86 0.23 -21.16
N GLY A 74 7.88 0.74 -20.43
CA GLY A 74 6.48 0.52 -20.74
C GLY A 74 5.60 0.75 -19.52
N ALA A 75 4.34 0.39 -19.61
CA ALA A 75 3.40 0.60 -18.52
C ALA A 75 3.75 -0.26 -17.30
N ILE A 76 3.81 0.38 -16.15
CA ILE A 76 3.96 -0.26 -14.85
C ILE A 76 2.84 0.20 -13.93
N SER A 77 2.40 -0.66 -13.04
CA SER A 77 1.24 -0.37 -12.19
C SER A 77 1.40 -0.96 -10.80
N VAL A 78 0.84 -0.25 -9.83
CA VAL A 78 0.64 -0.74 -8.47
C VAL A 78 -0.83 -0.60 -8.10
N ALA A 79 -1.27 -1.39 -7.15
CA ALA A 79 -2.63 -1.29 -6.62
C ALA A 79 -2.64 -1.64 -5.14
N ILE A 80 -3.65 -1.16 -4.43
CA ILE A 80 -3.92 -1.60 -3.07
C ILE A 80 -4.57 -2.98 -3.15
N SER A 81 -4.03 -3.94 -2.41
CA SER A 81 -4.60 -5.28 -2.30
C SER A 81 -5.26 -5.47 -0.93
N ILE A 82 -6.34 -6.23 -0.94
CA ILE A 82 -7.06 -6.62 0.27
C ILE A 82 -7.16 -8.14 0.27
N GLY A 83 -6.62 -8.78 1.31
CA GLY A 83 -6.61 -10.23 1.40
C GLY A 83 -5.83 -10.92 0.28
N GLY A 84 -4.83 -10.25 -0.30
CA GLY A 84 -4.01 -10.77 -1.37
C GLY A 84 -4.53 -10.50 -2.78
N GLU A 85 -5.72 -9.89 -2.91
CA GLU A 85 -6.30 -9.55 -4.22
C GLU A 85 -6.22 -8.05 -4.46
N ALA A 86 -5.68 -7.66 -5.62
CA ALA A 86 -5.63 -6.27 -6.01
C ALA A 86 -7.04 -5.72 -6.25
N VAL A 87 -7.31 -4.54 -5.72
CA VAL A 87 -8.59 -3.84 -5.94
C VAL A 87 -8.48 -3.03 -7.23
N PRO A 88 -9.25 -3.36 -8.27
CA PRO A 88 -9.03 -2.76 -9.60
C PRO A 88 -9.13 -1.24 -9.63
N GLN A 89 -10.05 -0.64 -8.88
CA GLN A 89 -10.21 0.82 -8.85
C GLN A 89 -9.05 1.56 -8.19
N THR A 90 -8.13 0.86 -7.53
CA THR A 90 -6.94 1.46 -6.92
C THR A 90 -5.70 1.36 -7.81
N THR A 91 -5.86 0.90 -9.03
CA THR A 91 -4.74 0.77 -9.97
C THR A 91 -4.16 2.13 -10.32
N ALA A 92 -2.88 2.31 -10.02
CA ALA A 92 -2.14 3.50 -10.39
C ALA A 92 -1.10 3.10 -11.44
N THR A 93 -1.22 3.64 -12.64
CA THR A 93 -0.40 3.28 -13.79
C THR A 93 0.49 4.43 -14.19
N ALA A 94 1.76 4.13 -14.45
CA ALA A 94 2.71 5.04 -15.08
C ALA A 94 3.28 4.35 -16.31
N THR A 95 3.60 5.15 -17.34
CA THR A 95 4.20 4.63 -18.57
C THR A 95 5.51 5.39 -18.83
N PRO A 96 6.60 5.03 -18.14
CA PRO A 96 7.89 5.65 -18.38
C PRO A 96 8.39 5.41 -19.80
N ALA A 97 8.94 6.45 -20.42
CA ALA A 97 9.48 6.34 -21.78
C ALA A 97 10.84 5.62 -21.80
N ALA A 98 11.55 5.62 -20.68
CA ALA A 98 12.88 5.02 -20.56
C ALA A 98 13.04 4.33 -19.21
N VAL A 99 13.97 3.36 -19.16
CA VAL A 99 14.38 2.72 -17.91
C VAL A 99 14.98 3.78 -16.97
N GLY A 100 14.57 3.75 -15.71
CA GLY A 100 15.06 4.69 -14.70
C GLY A 100 14.25 5.96 -14.56
N ASP A 101 13.32 6.24 -15.45
CA ASP A 101 12.42 7.39 -15.30
C ASP A 101 11.44 7.12 -14.15
N ALA A 102 11.46 8.00 -13.16
CA ALA A 102 10.59 7.88 -12.00
C ALA A 102 9.32 8.71 -12.20
N TRP A 103 8.18 8.11 -11.84
CA TRP A 103 6.89 8.75 -11.88
C TRP A 103 6.23 8.65 -10.51
N ASN A 104 5.69 9.77 -10.03
CA ASN A 104 4.91 9.77 -8.80
C ASN A 104 3.52 9.22 -9.10
N VAL A 105 3.10 8.25 -8.30
CA VAL A 105 1.76 7.67 -8.38
C VAL A 105 1.09 7.76 -7.02
N ALA A 106 -0.22 7.95 -7.03
CA ALA A 106 -1.03 7.99 -5.82
C ALA A 106 -2.32 7.23 -6.06
N THR A 107 -2.77 6.52 -5.04
CA THR A 107 -4.04 5.81 -5.07
C THR A 107 -4.62 5.74 -3.66
N ALA A 108 -5.94 5.63 -3.58
CA ALA A 108 -6.63 5.56 -2.31
C ALA A 108 -7.86 4.66 -2.41
N ALA A 109 -8.26 4.10 -1.28
CA ALA A 109 -9.47 3.31 -1.17
C ALA A 109 -10.04 3.41 0.23
N PHE A 110 -11.34 3.15 0.36
CA PHE A 110 -11.96 2.83 1.64
C PHE A 110 -11.99 1.33 1.82
N VAL A 111 -11.70 0.89 3.04
CA VAL A 111 -11.74 -0.54 3.41
C VAL A 111 -12.65 -0.69 4.60
N ASP A 112 -13.70 -1.49 4.46
CA ASP A 112 -14.61 -1.80 5.53
C ASP A 112 -14.22 -3.15 6.15
N VAL A 113 -14.05 -3.16 7.46
CA VAL A 113 -13.70 -4.38 8.21
C VAL A 113 -14.82 -4.66 9.21
N HIS A 114 -15.49 -5.78 9.03
CA HIS A 114 -16.61 -6.17 9.89
C HIS A 114 -16.15 -6.51 11.29
N ARG A 115 -17.10 -6.38 12.22
CA ARG A 115 -16.87 -6.71 13.63
C ARG A 115 -16.37 -8.14 13.78
N GLY A 116 -15.31 -8.31 14.57
CA GLY A 116 -14.71 -9.62 14.81
C GLY A 116 -13.76 -10.09 13.73
N TYR A 117 -13.58 -9.33 12.64
CA TYR A 117 -12.69 -9.68 11.55
C TYR A 117 -11.49 -8.74 11.47
N CYS A 118 -10.50 -9.15 10.69
CA CYS A 118 -9.35 -8.35 10.32
C CYS A 118 -9.20 -8.37 8.81
N ALA A 119 -8.66 -7.30 8.25
CA ALA A 119 -8.30 -7.24 6.83
C ALA A 119 -6.81 -6.98 6.71
N ASN A 120 -6.14 -7.73 5.84
CA ASN A 120 -4.75 -7.48 5.51
C ASN A 120 -4.69 -6.70 4.21
N ILE A 121 -4.07 -5.53 4.26
CA ILE A 121 -3.86 -4.69 3.09
C ILE A 121 -2.38 -4.61 2.74
N ALA A 122 -2.10 -4.36 1.48
CA ALA A 122 -0.75 -4.13 0.98
C ALA A 122 -0.80 -3.28 -0.28
N VAL A 123 0.34 -2.75 -0.68
CA VAL A 123 0.52 -2.14 -2.00
C VAL A 123 1.27 -3.14 -2.85
N ARG A 124 0.63 -3.62 -3.90
CA ARG A 124 1.14 -4.71 -4.73
C ARG A 124 1.60 -4.22 -6.08
N ASN A 125 2.74 -4.73 -6.53
CA ASN A 125 3.17 -4.56 -7.91
C ASN A 125 2.35 -5.49 -8.80
N ILE A 126 1.43 -4.95 -9.56
CA ILE A 126 0.58 -5.70 -10.50
C ILE A 126 1.12 -5.68 -11.93
N SER A 127 2.32 -5.17 -12.13
CA SER A 127 3.02 -5.21 -13.42
C SER A 127 3.51 -6.61 -13.73
N THR A 128 3.87 -6.85 -14.98
CA THR A 128 4.43 -8.13 -15.42
C THR A 128 5.94 -8.24 -15.18
N GLN A 129 6.57 -7.21 -14.65
CA GLN A 129 8.00 -7.14 -14.35
C GLN A 129 8.24 -6.52 -12.98
N ALA A 130 9.47 -6.66 -12.48
CA ALA A 130 9.88 -5.97 -11.27
C ALA A 130 9.90 -4.45 -11.50
N ILE A 131 9.61 -3.71 -10.45
CA ILE A 131 9.69 -2.24 -10.45
C ILE A 131 10.53 -1.77 -9.28
N ASP A 132 11.09 -0.57 -9.40
CA ASP A 132 11.70 0.13 -8.29
C ASP A 132 10.68 1.09 -7.68
N VAL A 133 10.57 1.09 -6.36
CA VAL A 133 9.71 2.00 -5.62
C VAL A 133 10.56 2.80 -4.66
N ALA A 134 10.47 4.12 -4.74
CA ALA A 134 11.18 5.05 -3.88
C ALA A 134 10.19 5.97 -3.17
N ASN A 135 10.57 6.44 -1.99
CA ASN A 135 9.77 7.37 -1.21
C ASN A 135 8.33 6.87 -1.01
N ALA A 136 8.18 5.58 -0.72
CA ALA A 136 6.88 4.98 -0.49
C ALA A 136 6.26 5.52 0.80
N ASN A 137 4.99 5.89 0.73
CA ASN A 137 4.23 6.43 1.84
C ASN A 137 2.84 5.81 1.84
N LEU A 138 2.48 5.14 2.91
CA LEU A 138 1.15 4.57 3.09
C LEU A 138 0.51 5.21 4.32
N MET A 139 -0.60 5.90 4.10
CA MET A 139 -1.39 6.48 5.17
C MET A 139 -2.65 5.66 5.38
N VAL A 140 -2.93 5.32 6.62
CA VAL A 140 -4.12 4.57 7.02
C VAL A 140 -4.81 5.34 8.13
N GLU A 141 -6.07 5.68 7.91
CA GLU A 141 -6.88 6.43 8.87
C GLU A 141 -8.20 5.73 9.06
N ARG A 142 -8.60 5.51 10.33
CA ARG A 142 -9.95 5.04 10.61
C ARG A 142 -10.90 6.24 10.58
N VAL A 143 -11.91 6.19 9.74
CA VAL A 143 -12.85 7.30 9.50
C VAL A 143 -14.25 7.05 10.05
N ALA A 144 -14.55 5.82 10.42
CA ALA A 144 -15.86 5.52 11.02
C ALA A 144 -15.80 4.30 11.95
#